data_eaba2b65b10fa8b08e602d6fc9bd2b04
#
_entry.id   eaba2b65b10fa8b08e602d6fc9bd2b04
#
_cell.length_a   1.000
_cell.length_b   1.000
_cell.length_c   1.000
_cell.angle_alpha   90.00
_cell.angle_beta   90.00
_cell.angle_gamma   90.00
#
_symmetry.space_group_name_H-M   'P 1'
#
loop_
_entity.id
_entity.type
_entity.pdbx_description
1 polymer ?
#
loop_
_entity_poly.entity_id
_entity_poly.type
_entity_poly.pdbx_seq_one_letter_code
_entity_poly.pdbx_strand_id
1 'polypeptide(L)'
;VKILGKRNKERIVPLLPNLIDLIKRYLLLKKLESIDNNSLTLVVTNKGEQVYPKLVYKVVTSYLSLITSQQKRSPHVLRHSFATALLNRGADLNAIKELLGHANLVATQVYTHNSVERLKSIYKQAHPKA
;
A
#
# COMPACT_ATOMS: atom_id res chain seq x y z
N VAL A 1 5.06 6.08 -4.76
CA VAL A 1 5.98 4.94 -4.76
C VAL A 1 5.70 4.07 -5.98
N LYS A 2 6.75 3.66 -6.67
CA LYS A 2 6.68 2.72 -7.79
C LYS A 2 6.82 1.30 -7.24
N ILE A 3 5.88 0.43 -7.54
CA ILE A 3 5.83 -0.95 -7.04
C ILE A 3 5.85 -1.90 -8.23
N LEU A 4 6.72 -2.89 -8.16
CA LEU A 4 6.75 -4.01 -9.09
C LEU A 4 5.76 -5.08 -8.61
N GLY A 5 4.73 -5.33 -9.40
CA GLY A 5 3.70 -6.32 -9.12
C GLY A 5 3.95 -7.68 -9.79
N LYS A 6 2.95 -8.56 -9.71
CA LYS A 6 3.00 -9.85 -10.42
C LYS A 6 3.17 -9.66 -11.93
N ARG A 7 3.90 -10.58 -12.59
CA ARG A 7 4.23 -10.53 -14.03
C ARG A 7 5.02 -9.30 -14.45
N ASN A 8 5.89 -8.80 -13.55
CA ASN A 8 6.77 -7.66 -13.81
C ASN A 8 6.04 -6.36 -14.19
N LYS A 9 4.76 -6.21 -13.80
CA LYS A 9 3.99 -5.00 -14.05
C LYS A 9 4.27 -3.96 -12.96
N GLU A 10 4.73 -2.80 -13.38
CA GLU A 10 4.94 -1.66 -12.50
C GLU A 10 3.62 -0.91 -12.27
N ARG A 11 3.48 -0.35 -11.08
CA ARG A 11 2.38 0.56 -10.74
C ARG A 11 2.85 1.66 -9.82
N ILE A 12 2.23 2.82 -9.94
CA ILE A 12 2.47 3.95 -9.05
C ILE A 12 1.37 3.97 -8.00
N VAL A 13 1.80 3.97 -6.73
CA VAL A 13 0.89 4.11 -5.58
C VAL A 13 1.19 5.46 -4.92
N PRO A 14 0.23 6.39 -4.88
CA PRO A 14 0.39 7.65 -4.16
C PRO A 14 0.51 7.39 -2.66
N LEU A 15 1.32 8.19 -1.97
CA LEU A 15 1.45 8.14 -0.52
C LEU A 15 0.92 9.44 0.07
N LEU A 16 0.23 9.34 1.19
CA LEU A 16 -0.16 10.50 1.98
C LEU A 16 1.07 11.11 2.69
N PRO A 17 1.08 12.43 2.94
CA PRO A 17 2.20 13.10 3.61
C PRO A 17 2.56 12.46 4.96
N ASN A 18 1.56 12.15 5.80
CA ASN A 18 1.77 11.50 7.09
C ASN A 18 2.41 10.10 6.97
N LEU A 19 2.09 9.34 5.93
CA LEU A 19 2.74 8.05 5.68
C LEU A 19 4.19 8.24 5.21
N ILE A 20 4.46 9.27 4.41
CA ILE A 20 5.83 9.61 4.01
C ILE A 20 6.67 9.93 5.24
N ASP A 21 6.16 10.73 6.18
CA ASP A 21 6.87 11.08 7.40
C ASP A 21 7.11 9.87 8.31
N LEU A 22 6.13 8.96 8.38
CA LEU A 22 6.29 7.70 9.10
C LEU A 22 7.40 6.83 8.49
N ILE A 23 7.44 6.73 7.17
CA ILE A 23 8.50 5.99 6.45
C ILE A 23 9.86 6.63 6.71
N LYS A 24 9.97 7.96 6.66
CA LYS A 24 11.23 8.67 6.95
C LYS A 24 11.73 8.37 8.37
N ARG A 25 10.84 8.46 9.38
CA ARG A 25 11.16 8.11 10.77
C ARG A 25 11.61 6.66 10.90
N TYR A 26 10.92 5.74 10.27
CA TYR A 26 11.28 4.32 10.26
C TYR A 26 12.67 4.10 9.65
N LEU A 27 12.99 4.73 8.52
CA LEU A 27 14.30 4.61 7.88
C LEU A 27 15.42 5.18 8.76
N LEU A 28 15.16 6.27 9.48
CA LEU A 28 16.12 6.83 10.44
C LEU A 28 16.39 5.85 11.59
N LEU A 29 15.35 5.29 12.20
CA LEU A 29 15.49 4.28 13.26
C LEU A 29 16.21 3.03 12.77
N LYS A 30 15.84 2.53 11.58
CA LYS A 30 16.49 1.39 10.95
C LYS A 30 18.01 1.59 10.81
N LYS A 31 18.42 2.81 10.44
CA LYS A 31 19.84 3.19 10.32
C LYS A 31 20.53 3.29 11.70
N LEU A 32 19.85 3.90 12.70
CA LEU A 32 20.40 4.09 14.04
C LEU A 32 20.60 2.76 14.79
N GLU A 33 19.67 1.82 14.64
CA GLU A 33 19.74 0.51 15.28
C GLU A 33 20.67 -0.49 14.57
N SER A 34 21.42 -0.03 13.54
CA SER A 34 22.30 -0.87 12.73
C SER A 34 21.62 -2.13 12.16
N ILE A 35 20.31 -2.11 12.05
CA ILE A 35 19.50 -3.17 11.45
C ILE A 35 19.69 -3.18 9.91
N ASP A 36 20.38 -2.17 9.41
CA ASP A 36 20.64 -2.00 7.97
C ASP A 36 21.86 -2.83 7.54
N ASN A 37 21.69 -4.13 7.47
CA ASN A 37 22.69 -5.08 6.96
C ASN A 37 22.85 -5.00 5.43
N ASN A 38 22.98 -3.82 4.83
CA ASN A 38 23.00 -3.62 3.36
C ASN A 38 21.77 -4.16 2.63
N SER A 39 20.66 -4.37 3.35
CA SER A 39 19.42 -4.82 2.73
C SER A 39 18.79 -3.68 1.93
N LEU A 40 18.68 -3.84 0.62
CA LEU A 40 17.92 -2.95 -0.27
C LEU A 40 16.40 -3.00 0.02
N THR A 41 15.98 -3.79 0.99
CA THR A 41 14.58 -3.99 1.35
C THR A 41 14.08 -2.85 2.22
N LEU A 42 12.99 -2.21 1.82
CA LEU A 42 12.38 -1.11 2.59
C LEU A 42 11.99 -1.55 4.00
N VAL A 43 11.25 -2.65 4.13
CA VAL A 43 10.73 -3.15 5.41
C VAL A 43 11.45 -4.43 5.80
N VAL A 44 11.95 -4.47 7.03
CA VAL A 44 12.70 -5.61 7.58
C VAL A 44 12.08 -6.12 8.89
N THR A 45 12.41 -7.34 9.26
CA THR A 45 12.12 -7.91 10.59
C THR A 45 13.01 -7.28 11.65
N ASN A 46 12.75 -7.56 12.94
CA ASN A 46 13.62 -7.12 14.04
C ASN A 46 15.05 -7.68 13.96
N LYS A 47 15.26 -8.71 13.12
CA LYS A 47 16.58 -9.29 12.85
C LYS A 47 17.27 -8.68 11.61
N GLY A 48 16.67 -7.67 10.96
CA GLY A 48 17.18 -7.07 9.73
C GLY A 48 16.89 -7.88 8.46
N GLU A 49 16.16 -9.00 8.55
CA GLU A 49 15.80 -9.83 7.41
C GLU A 49 14.62 -9.25 6.62
N GLN A 50 14.50 -9.59 5.35
CA GLN A 50 13.35 -9.19 4.53
C GLN A 50 12.03 -9.67 5.12
N VAL A 51 11.04 -8.79 5.19
CA VAL A 51 9.69 -9.14 5.60
C VAL A 51 9.04 -10.11 4.62
N TYR A 52 8.42 -11.15 5.15
CA TYR A 52 7.76 -12.20 4.37
C TYR A 52 6.22 -12.14 4.52
N PRO A 53 5.44 -12.63 3.54
CA PRO A 53 3.99 -12.46 3.49
C PRO A 53 3.24 -12.94 4.75
N LYS A 54 3.69 -14.06 5.36
CA LYS A 54 3.06 -14.60 6.58
C LYS A 54 3.21 -13.65 7.77
N LEU A 55 4.34 -12.95 7.88
CA LEU A 55 4.54 -11.95 8.94
C LEU A 55 3.58 -10.77 8.74
N VAL A 56 3.47 -10.24 7.52
CA VAL A 56 2.51 -9.17 7.20
C VAL A 56 1.09 -9.60 7.53
N TYR A 57 0.71 -10.81 7.14
CA TYR A 57 -0.61 -11.36 7.47
C TYR A 57 -0.85 -11.39 8.97
N LYS A 58 0.10 -11.92 9.75
CA LYS A 58 0.02 -12.01 11.22
C LYS A 58 -0.14 -10.63 11.86
N VAL A 59 0.68 -9.67 11.47
CA VAL A 59 0.63 -8.29 11.98
C VAL A 59 -0.73 -7.65 11.68
N VAL A 60 -1.18 -7.69 10.43
CA VAL A 60 -2.47 -7.11 10.04
C VAL A 60 -3.62 -7.77 10.79
N THR A 61 -3.63 -9.10 10.88
CA THR A 61 -4.69 -9.83 11.60
C THR A 61 -4.71 -9.47 13.08
N SER A 62 -3.54 -9.35 13.72
CA SER A 62 -3.42 -8.96 15.12
C SER A 62 -4.02 -7.57 15.36
N TYR A 63 -3.63 -6.56 14.58
CA TYR A 63 -4.20 -5.22 14.72
C TYR A 63 -5.70 -5.15 14.42
N LEU A 64 -6.17 -5.86 13.40
CA LEU A 64 -7.59 -5.92 13.10
C LEU A 64 -8.38 -6.59 14.23
N SER A 65 -7.82 -7.56 14.96
CA SER A 65 -8.48 -8.19 16.09
C SER A 65 -8.77 -7.25 17.25
N LEU A 66 -8.00 -6.16 17.35
CA LEU A 66 -8.21 -5.14 18.39
C LEU A 66 -9.33 -4.16 18.07
N ILE A 67 -9.69 -3.99 16.80
CA ILE A 67 -10.61 -2.95 16.34
C ILE A 67 -11.90 -3.47 15.72
N THR A 68 -12.01 -4.77 15.46
CA THR A 68 -13.22 -5.37 14.88
C THR A 68 -13.50 -6.77 15.41
N SER A 69 -14.77 -7.06 15.63
CA SER A 69 -15.28 -8.39 15.99
C SER A 69 -15.53 -9.30 14.79
N GLN A 70 -15.33 -8.81 13.55
CA GLN A 70 -15.55 -9.62 12.36
C GLN A 70 -14.62 -10.84 12.33
N GLN A 71 -15.15 -11.98 11.89
CA GLN A 71 -14.38 -13.23 11.83
C GLN A 71 -13.27 -13.18 10.78
N LYS A 72 -13.55 -12.60 9.60
CA LYS A 72 -12.56 -12.48 8.52
C LYS A 72 -11.71 -11.23 8.71
N ARG A 73 -10.45 -11.43 9.11
CA ARG A 73 -9.45 -10.38 9.36
C ARG A 73 -8.20 -10.71 8.57
N SER A 74 -7.95 -9.97 7.50
CA SER A 74 -6.80 -10.22 6.63
C SER A 74 -6.42 -8.98 5.80
N PRO A 75 -5.21 -8.93 5.24
CA PRO A 75 -4.85 -7.88 4.29
C PRO A 75 -5.81 -7.76 3.11
N HIS A 76 -6.41 -8.86 2.66
CA HIS A 76 -7.41 -8.85 1.59
C HIS A 76 -8.70 -8.14 1.99
N VAL A 77 -9.13 -8.28 3.24
CA VAL A 77 -10.29 -7.54 3.76
C VAL A 77 -10.02 -6.05 3.78
N LEU A 78 -8.85 -5.61 4.26
CA LEU A 78 -8.47 -4.18 4.20
C LEU A 78 -8.48 -3.64 2.77
N ARG A 79 -7.91 -4.40 1.85
CA ARG A 79 -7.89 -4.03 0.43
C ARG A 79 -9.31 -3.92 -0.15
N HIS A 80 -10.20 -4.86 0.19
CA HIS A 80 -11.59 -4.84 -0.25
C HIS A 80 -12.34 -3.64 0.35
N SER A 81 -12.20 -3.42 1.65
CA SER A 81 -12.81 -2.26 2.34
C SER A 81 -12.33 -0.93 1.75
N PHE A 82 -11.05 -0.83 1.42
CA PHE A 82 -10.50 0.34 0.75
C PHE A 82 -11.12 0.55 -0.63
N ALA A 83 -11.21 -0.50 -1.46
CA ALA A 83 -11.86 -0.42 -2.78
C ALA A 83 -13.33 0.03 -2.67
N THR A 84 -14.07 -0.54 -1.73
CA THR A 84 -15.48 -0.20 -1.46
C THR A 84 -15.61 1.25 -0.99
N ALA A 85 -14.74 1.72 -0.11
CA ALA A 85 -14.74 3.09 0.36
C ALA A 85 -14.48 4.10 -0.78
N LEU A 86 -13.58 3.75 -1.71
CA LEU A 86 -13.33 4.55 -2.91
C LEU A 86 -14.56 4.62 -3.83
N LEU A 87 -15.19 3.48 -4.09
CA LEU A 87 -16.41 3.39 -4.91
C LEU A 87 -17.56 4.21 -4.30
N ASN A 88 -17.79 4.07 -3.00
CA ASN A 88 -18.86 4.81 -2.30
C ASN A 88 -18.64 6.32 -2.31
N ARG A 89 -17.42 6.79 -2.54
CA ARG A 89 -17.09 8.21 -2.71
C ARG A 89 -17.01 8.64 -4.16
N GLY A 90 -17.56 7.84 -5.08
CA GLY A 90 -17.66 8.16 -6.49
C GLY A 90 -16.37 8.02 -7.30
N ALA A 91 -15.37 7.31 -6.78
CA ALA A 91 -14.16 7.05 -7.54
C ALA A 91 -14.45 6.12 -8.73
N ASP A 92 -13.84 6.41 -9.87
CA ASP A 92 -13.94 5.59 -11.06
C ASP A 92 -13.41 4.17 -10.84
N LEU A 93 -14.20 3.17 -11.26
CA LEU A 93 -13.86 1.76 -11.07
C LEU A 93 -12.55 1.36 -11.77
N ASN A 94 -12.24 1.95 -12.92
CA ASN A 94 -11.00 1.65 -13.64
C ASN A 94 -9.78 2.22 -12.89
N ALA A 95 -9.90 3.42 -12.32
CA ALA A 95 -8.87 4.02 -11.49
C ALA A 95 -8.61 3.18 -10.21
N ILE A 96 -9.67 2.63 -9.60
CA ILE A 96 -9.53 1.72 -8.45
C ILE A 96 -8.84 0.41 -8.86
N LYS A 97 -9.20 -0.19 -9.98
CA LYS A 97 -8.55 -1.39 -10.52
C LYS A 97 -7.07 -1.16 -10.79
N GLU A 98 -6.73 0.00 -11.37
CA GLU A 98 -5.35 0.40 -11.65
C GLU A 98 -4.56 0.56 -10.36
N LEU A 99 -5.07 1.32 -9.39
CA LEU A 99 -4.46 1.54 -8.08
C LEU A 99 -4.19 0.23 -7.34
N LEU A 100 -5.15 -0.69 -7.42
CA LEU A 100 -5.05 -2.00 -6.77
C LEU A 100 -4.22 -3.00 -7.59
N GLY A 101 -3.95 -2.74 -8.87
CA GLY A 101 -3.17 -3.64 -9.73
C GLY A 101 -3.92 -4.92 -10.09
N HIS A 102 -5.21 -4.84 -10.37
CA HIS A 102 -5.98 -5.97 -10.92
C HIS A 102 -5.56 -6.25 -12.36
N ALA A 103 -5.21 -7.50 -12.66
CA ALA A 103 -4.48 -7.92 -13.86
C ALA A 103 -5.26 -7.86 -15.19
N ASN A 104 -6.53 -7.47 -15.20
CA ASN A 104 -7.42 -7.63 -16.36
C ASN A 104 -7.72 -6.35 -17.15
N LEU A 105 -6.83 -5.38 -17.17
CA LEU A 105 -6.89 -4.33 -18.18
C LEU A 105 -5.64 -4.38 -19.04
N VAL A 106 -5.87 -4.75 -20.27
CA VAL A 106 -4.95 -4.64 -21.41
C VAL A 106 -4.57 -3.17 -21.53
N ALA A 107 -3.33 -2.89 -21.35
CA ALA A 107 -2.50 -1.84 -21.90
C ALA A 107 -1.40 -1.52 -20.90
N THR A 108 -0.20 -1.49 -21.38
CA THR A 108 0.93 -0.75 -20.81
C THR A 108 0.51 0.73 -20.84
N GLN A 109 -0.26 1.16 -19.85
CA GLN A 109 -0.55 2.58 -19.71
C GLN A 109 0.75 3.26 -19.29
N VAL A 110 1.26 4.08 -20.21
CA VAL A 110 2.33 5.03 -19.89
C VAL A 110 1.75 5.96 -18.83
N TYR A 111 2.26 5.88 -17.60
CA TYR A 111 1.88 6.79 -16.52
C TYR A 111 2.32 8.20 -16.88
N THR A 112 1.38 8.98 -17.39
CA THR A 112 1.60 10.41 -17.63
C THR A 112 1.48 11.18 -16.32
N HIS A 113 2.04 12.38 -16.26
CA HIS A 113 1.90 13.27 -15.10
C HIS A 113 0.42 13.45 -14.71
N ASN A 114 -0.48 13.60 -15.69
CA ASN A 114 -1.92 13.75 -15.49
C ASN A 114 -2.57 12.51 -14.86
N SER A 115 -2.14 11.29 -15.19
CA SER A 115 -2.69 10.08 -14.58
C SER A 115 -2.28 9.94 -13.10
N VAL A 116 -1.06 10.35 -12.75
CA VAL A 116 -0.58 10.35 -11.37
C VAL A 116 -1.32 11.39 -10.52
N GLU A 117 -1.56 12.60 -11.06
CA GLU A 117 -2.33 13.64 -10.37
C GLU A 117 -3.79 13.23 -10.15
N ARG A 118 -4.40 12.57 -11.13
CA ARG A 118 -5.75 12.01 -11.00
C ARG A 118 -5.81 10.93 -9.90
N LEU A 119 -4.86 10.02 -9.85
CA LEU A 119 -4.77 9.02 -8.78
C LEU A 119 -4.59 9.66 -7.40
N LYS A 120 -3.77 10.70 -7.29
CA LYS A 120 -3.61 11.48 -6.05
C LYS A 120 -4.91 12.15 -5.60
N SER A 121 -5.64 12.75 -6.53
CA SER A 121 -6.94 13.40 -6.26
C SER A 121 -7.96 12.40 -5.73
N ILE A 122 -8.15 11.27 -6.43
CA ILE A 122 -9.06 10.20 -6.03
C ILE A 122 -8.66 9.65 -4.65
N TYR A 123 -7.37 9.44 -4.42
CA TYR A 123 -6.88 8.93 -3.14
C TYR A 123 -7.13 9.91 -1.99
N LYS A 124 -6.90 11.21 -2.20
CA LYS A 124 -7.20 12.24 -1.20
C LYS A 124 -8.69 12.33 -0.86
N GLN A 125 -9.56 12.28 -1.87
CA GLN A 125 -11.01 12.35 -1.66
C GLN A 125 -11.54 11.16 -0.86
N ALA A 126 -10.93 10.00 -1.01
CA ALA A 126 -11.45 8.76 -0.47
C ALA A 126 -10.76 8.30 0.83
N HIS A 127 -9.60 8.83 1.15
CA HIS A 127 -8.90 8.43 2.36
C HIS A 127 -9.47 9.16 3.59
N PRO A 128 -9.91 8.45 4.67
CA PRO A 128 -10.58 9.07 5.82
C PRO A 128 -9.70 10.03 6.65
N LYS A 129 -8.38 10.02 6.40
CA LYS A 129 -7.39 10.88 7.08
C LYS A 129 -6.54 11.68 6.08
N ALA A 130 -7.04 11.90 4.87
CA ALA A 130 -6.37 12.74 3.87
C ALA A 130 -6.64 14.22 4.14
#